data_32fd42bca1fba716ef80d6d64d725312
#
_entry.id   32fd42bca1fba716ef80d6d64d725312
#
_cell.length_a   1.000
_cell.length_b   1.000
_cell.length_c   1.000
_cell.angle_alpha   90.00
_cell.angle_beta   90.00
_cell.angle_gamma   90.00
#
_symmetry.space_group_name_H-M   'P 1'
#
loop_
_entity.id
_entity.type
_entity.pdbx_description
1 polymer ?
#
loop_
_entity_poly.entity_id
_entity_poly.type
_entity_poly.pdbx_seq_one_letter_code
_entity_poly.pdbx_strand_id
1 'polypeptide(L)'
;MEKGRPFAHMVEAVNARAWLESTKERGMALGLEHTARAIEALGLPAPTYETVHVAGSNGKGTTVAALGSALHRIGCRHLSFTSPHLVRVEERVRLDGRPVSTAFFDAALADVHAMAARTGLSLTFFEVTLLVALVVAADQRPDVLLLETGLGGRLDATRAVPADLAIITSLSLEHTDILGGTLEAIAAEKAAIARPMKPMFVRDVADQGARRSIQRAADEAGNPEIGEQPAAAQLHWVKIEPEANYFDEARAMAAAAWGSLTCAEKTKFPDFRGLHWPGRMHEVVRAGSGQRWLLEGAHNPSGMETSCRALQHDERWKNPWALLFGSTPQSEMAAMLEPLVNLCRRHPPVAIVLTEPQFGRYPGVPCTELASALGRHDLQISASFAHPQEAVAWVEAQSSTLTDVLCIGSLYLAGNVLQALGADDDEALSIVAKD
;
A
#
# COMPACT_ATOMS: atom_id res chain seq x y z
N MET A 1 -0.63 -30.71 -9.63
CA MET A 1 -0.64 -31.86 -8.69
C MET A 1 0.08 -31.43 -7.43
N GLU A 2 -0.67 -31.03 -6.41
CA GLU A 2 -0.14 -30.69 -5.09
C GLU A 2 0.35 -31.98 -4.40
N LYS A 3 1.64 -32.06 -4.16
CA LYS A 3 2.15 -33.07 -3.26
C LYS A 3 1.94 -32.57 -1.82
N GLY A 4 0.92 -33.12 -1.14
CA GLY A 4 0.61 -32.80 0.24
C GLY A 4 1.80 -33.05 1.16
N ARG A 5 2.18 -32.03 1.90
CA ARG A 5 3.11 -32.11 3.05
C ARG A 5 2.32 -32.55 4.29
N PRO A 6 2.81 -33.45 5.13
CA PRO A 6 2.03 -34.08 6.21
C PRO A 6 1.85 -33.21 7.47
N PHE A 7 0.92 -33.64 8.35
CA PHE A 7 0.38 -33.00 9.56
C PHE A 7 1.37 -32.36 10.56
N ALA A 8 2.65 -32.69 10.57
CA ALA A 8 3.67 -32.04 11.41
C ALA A 8 3.82 -30.54 11.11
N HIS A 9 3.54 -30.11 9.88
CA HIS A 9 3.62 -28.72 9.46
C HIS A 9 2.48 -27.84 10.02
N MET A 10 1.33 -28.37 10.45
CA MET A 10 0.25 -27.56 11.01
C MET A 10 0.59 -26.97 12.39
N VAL A 11 1.28 -27.72 13.25
CA VAL A 11 1.69 -27.22 14.59
C VAL A 11 2.79 -26.18 14.45
N GLU A 12 3.72 -26.38 13.51
CA GLU A 12 4.77 -25.39 13.20
C GLU A 12 4.18 -24.12 12.60
N ALA A 13 3.19 -24.22 11.73
CA ALA A 13 2.49 -23.08 11.13
C ALA A 13 1.73 -22.24 12.19
N VAL A 14 1.05 -22.86 13.14
CA VAL A 14 0.36 -22.17 14.24
C VAL A 14 1.37 -21.39 15.10
N ASN A 15 2.52 -21.98 15.41
CA ASN A 15 3.57 -21.32 16.18
C ASN A 15 4.20 -20.16 15.38
N ALA A 16 4.38 -20.30 14.06
CA ALA A 16 4.93 -19.26 13.21
C ALA A 16 3.96 -18.06 13.08
N ARG A 17 2.64 -18.27 13.00
CA ARG A 17 1.65 -17.20 12.99
C ARG A 17 1.64 -16.43 14.32
N ALA A 18 1.63 -17.13 15.44
CA ALA A 18 1.70 -16.48 16.76
C ALA A 18 3.00 -15.68 16.93
N TRP A 19 4.13 -16.22 16.44
CA TRP A 19 5.39 -15.50 16.40
C TRP A 19 5.33 -14.26 15.50
N LEU A 20 4.75 -14.35 14.29
CA LEU A 20 4.57 -13.21 13.41
C LEU A 20 3.77 -12.09 14.10
N GLU A 21 2.65 -12.43 14.75
CA GLU A 21 1.86 -11.46 15.49
C GLU A 21 2.67 -10.79 16.62
N SER A 22 3.48 -11.54 17.37
CA SER A 22 4.33 -10.99 18.42
C SER A 22 5.37 -9.99 17.90
N THR A 23 5.78 -10.10 16.65
CA THR A 23 6.75 -9.15 16.05
C THR A 23 6.18 -7.74 15.84
N LYS A 24 4.85 -7.57 15.90
CA LYS A 24 4.21 -6.24 15.84
C LYS A 24 4.62 -5.35 17.01
N GLU A 25 4.86 -5.92 18.18
CA GLU A 25 5.29 -5.19 19.39
C GLU A 25 6.66 -4.54 19.23
N ARG A 26 7.50 -5.03 18.33
CA ARG A 26 8.84 -4.48 18.07
C ARG A 26 8.79 -3.14 17.31
N GLY A 27 7.63 -2.76 16.79
CA GLY A 27 7.45 -1.52 16.07
C GLY A 27 8.20 -1.47 14.75
N MET A 28 8.79 -0.30 14.43
CA MET A 28 9.68 -0.10 13.27
C MET A 28 11.13 -0.19 13.74
N ALA A 29 11.92 -1.02 13.09
CA ALA A 29 13.37 -0.95 13.16
C ALA A 29 13.86 -0.34 11.83
N LEU A 30 14.68 0.70 11.93
CA LEU A 30 15.36 1.27 10.78
C LEU A 30 16.77 0.67 10.70
N GLY A 31 17.13 0.18 9.53
CA GLY A 31 18.44 -0.42 9.28
C GLY A 31 18.35 -1.62 8.37
N LEU A 32 19.43 -1.92 7.66
CA LEU A 32 19.47 -2.96 6.63
C LEU A 32 20.11 -4.25 7.14
N GLU A 33 20.89 -4.17 8.22
CA GLU A 33 21.75 -5.27 8.69
C GLU A 33 20.95 -6.54 9.01
N HIS A 34 19.87 -6.42 9.78
CA HIS A 34 19.07 -7.60 10.15
C HIS A 34 18.45 -8.28 8.94
N THR A 35 17.88 -7.48 8.02
CA THR A 35 17.29 -8.00 6.78
C THR A 35 18.35 -8.61 5.87
N ALA A 36 19.50 -7.97 5.67
CA ALA A 36 20.58 -8.50 4.85
C ALA A 36 21.10 -9.85 5.40
N ARG A 37 21.37 -9.93 6.71
CA ARG A 37 21.77 -11.17 7.39
C ARG A 37 20.70 -12.27 7.31
N ALA A 38 19.43 -11.90 7.38
CA ALA A 38 18.33 -12.86 7.26
C ALA A 38 18.23 -13.40 5.82
N ILE A 39 18.38 -12.56 4.80
CA ILE A 39 18.42 -12.99 3.38
C ILE A 39 19.58 -13.99 3.18
N GLU A 40 20.78 -13.65 3.66
CA GLU A 40 21.93 -14.55 3.59
C GLU A 40 21.67 -15.87 4.32
N ALA A 41 21.13 -15.83 5.55
CA ALA A 41 20.86 -17.00 6.38
C ALA A 41 19.75 -17.90 5.83
N LEU A 42 18.83 -17.38 5.04
CA LEU A 42 17.83 -18.16 4.31
C LEU A 42 18.46 -18.98 3.18
N GLY A 43 19.62 -18.57 2.66
CA GLY A 43 20.31 -19.28 1.60
C GLY A 43 19.49 -19.40 0.32
N LEU A 44 18.70 -18.38 0.00
CA LEU A 44 17.86 -18.38 -1.19
C LEU A 44 18.73 -18.39 -2.46
N PRO A 45 18.27 -19.05 -3.55
CA PRO A 45 19.00 -19.01 -4.82
C PRO A 45 19.11 -17.58 -5.33
N ALA A 46 20.15 -17.31 -6.11
CA ALA A 46 20.30 -16.02 -6.78
C ALA A 46 19.03 -15.68 -7.57
N PRO A 47 18.48 -14.45 -7.45
CA PRO A 47 17.27 -14.07 -8.16
C PRO A 47 17.48 -14.15 -9.67
N THR A 48 16.49 -14.73 -10.36
CA THR A 48 16.42 -14.81 -11.82
C THR A 48 15.40 -13.83 -12.40
N TYR A 49 14.79 -13.02 -11.54
CA TYR A 49 13.77 -12.04 -11.86
C TYR A 49 14.34 -10.61 -11.84
N GLU A 50 13.72 -9.73 -12.60
CA GLU A 50 13.97 -8.29 -12.48
C GLU A 50 13.22 -7.73 -11.26
N THR A 51 13.84 -6.80 -10.54
CA THR A 51 13.23 -6.19 -9.36
C THR A 51 12.97 -4.71 -9.60
N VAL A 52 11.71 -4.30 -9.43
CA VAL A 52 11.27 -2.91 -9.40
C VAL A 52 11.06 -2.47 -7.96
N HIS A 53 11.75 -1.43 -7.53
CA HIS A 53 11.68 -0.90 -6.17
C HIS A 53 10.95 0.45 -6.16
N VAL A 54 9.83 0.54 -5.43
CA VAL A 54 8.93 1.70 -5.45
C VAL A 54 8.90 2.38 -4.09
N ALA A 55 9.32 3.66 -4.03
CA ALA A 55 9.19 4.53 -2.87
C ALA A 55 8.32 5.76 -3.20
N GLY A 56 7.97 6.52 -2.18
CA GLY A 56 7.15 7.73 -2.30
C GLY A 56 6.30 7.96 -1.04
N SER A 57 5.63 9.09 -0.95
CA SER A 57 4.70 9.36 0.14
C SER A 57 3.36 8.67 -0.15
N ASN A 58 2.70 9.02 -1.24
CA ASN A 58 1.45 8.40 -1.67
C ASN A 58 1.63 7.73 -3.04
N GLY A 59 0.76 6.78 -3.38
CA GLY A 59 0.71 6.16 -4.70
C GLY A 59 1.66 4.97 -4.92
N LYS A 60 2.51 4.58 -3.96
CA LYS A 60 3.42 3.43 -4.06
C LYS A 60 2.69 2.15 -4.46
N GLY A 61 1.78 1.69 -3.61
CA GLY A 61 1.01 0.48 -3.85
C GLY A 61 0.16 0.56 -5.12
N THR A 62 -0.40 1.74 -5.45
CA THR A 62 -1.16 1.94 -6.69
C THR A 62 -0.26 1.82 -7.93
N THR A 63 0.99 2.30 -7.87
CA THR A 63 1.98 2.14 -8.96
C THR A 63 2.40 0.68 -9.10
N VAL A 64 2.62 -0.04 -7.98
CA VAL A 64 2.85 -1.48 -7.99
C VAL A 64 1.67 -2.22 -8.61
N ALA A 65 0.43 -1.86 -8.24
CA ALA A 65 -0.77 -2.45 -8.82
C ALA A 65 -0.90 -2.17 -10.32
N ALA A 66 -0.57 -0.96 -10.78
CA ALA A 66 -0.58 -0.61 -12.20
C ALA A 66 0.43 -1.45 -13.00
N LEU A 67 1.67 -1.58 -12.51
CA LEU A 67 2.68 -2.46 -13.12
C LEU A 67 2.20 -3.92 -13.11
N GLY A 68 1.72 -4.43 -11.98
CA GLY A 68 1.24 -5.79 -11.85
C GLY A 68 0.09 -6.10 -12.81
N SER A 69 -0.89 -5.18 -12.93
CA SER A 69 -2.00 -5.31 -13.88
C SER A 69 -1.51 -5.38 -15.32
N ALA A 70 -0.57 -4.51 -15.71
CA ALA A 70 -0.01 -4.50 -17.07
C ALA A 70 0.83 -5.76 -17.36
N LEU A 71 1.62 -6.24 -16.41
CA LEU A 71 2.39 -7.48 -16.51
C LEU A 71 1.48 -8.70 -16.66
N HIS A 72 0.40 -8.76 -15.87
CA HIS A 72 -0.61 -9.82 -15.97
C HIS A 72 -1.18 -9.90 -17.38
N ARG A 73 -1.56 -8.77 -17.98
CA ARG A 73 -2.16 -8.72 -19.33
C ARG A 73 -1.28 -9.24 -20.45
N ILE A 74 0.03 -9.17 -20.29
CA ILE A 74 0.97 -9.74 -21.28
C ILE A 74 1.44 -11.15 -20.92
N GLY A 75 0.87 -11.76 -19.86
CA GLY A 75 1.25 -13.08 -19.37
C GLY A 75 2.67 -13.14 -18.80
N CYS A 76 3.18 -12.02 -18.28
CA CYS A 76 4.45 -11.96 -17.57
C CYS A 76 4.20 -12.28 -16.09
N ARG A 77 4.81 -13.36 -15.60
CA ARG A 77 4.66 -13.76 -14.19
C ARG A 77 5.30 -12.72 -13.27
N HIS A 78 4.59 -12.32 -12.27
CA HIS A 78 5.11 -11.32 -11.33
C HIS A 78 4.68 -11.61 -9.91
N LEU A 79 5.55 -11.25 -8.98
CA LEU A 79 5.24 -11.23 -7.56
C LEU A 79 5.33 -9.80 -7.06
N SER A 80 4.38 -9.36 -6.25
CA SER A 80 4.43 -8.06 -5.60
C SER A 80 4.45 -8.20 -4.08
N PHE A 81 5.28 -7.36 -3.44
CA PHE A 81 5.27 -7.11 -2.01
C PHE A 81 4.77 -5.69 -1.75
N THR A 82 3.67 -5.56 -1.01
CA THR A 82 3.01 -4.28 -0.72
C THR A 82 2.64 -4.17 0.76
N SER A 83 2.50 -2.94 1.26
CA SER A 83 2.11 -2.69 2.65
C SER A 83 1.36 -1.37 2.84
N PRO A 84 0.49 -1.28 3.85
CA PRO A 84 -0.02 -2.37 4.68
C PRO A 84 -1.01 -3.26 3.92
N HIS A 85 -1.46 -4.36 4.51
CA HIS A 85 -2.60 -5.14 4.02
C HIS A 85 -3.92 -4.48 4.43
N LEU A 86 -4.98 -4.82 3.71
CA LEU A 86 -6.32 -4.28 3.93
C LEU A 86 -7.11 -5.14 4.94
N VAL A 87 -7.15 -6.44 4.71
CA VAL A 87 -7.90 -7.42 5.49
C VAL A 87 -6.98 -8.46 6.10
N ARG A 88 -6.15 -9.12 5.30
CA ARG A 88 -5.32 -10.25 5.72
C ARG A 88 -3.87 -10.12 5.25
N VAL A 89 -2.95 -10.69 6.02
CA VAL A 89 -1.51 -10.53 5.82
C VAL A 89 -1.02 -11.08 4.47
N GLU A 90 -1.68 -12.08 3.91
CA GLU A 90 -1.39 -12.67 2.60
C GLU A 90 -1.44 -11.67 1.46
N GLU A 91 -2.23 -10.60 1.58
CA GLU A 91 -2.29 -9.51 0.61
C GLU A 91 -0.95 -8.78 0.41
N ARG A 92 -0.04 -8.87 1.41
CA ARG A 92 1.29 -8.29 1.28
C ARG A 92 2.13 -8.99 0.21
N VAL A 93 1.78 -10.23 -0.11
CA VAL A 93 2.47 -11.05 -1.10
C VAL A 93 1.45 -11.48 -2.16
N ARG A 94 1.53 -10.92 -3.35
CA ARG A 94 0.64 -11.27 -4.46
C ARG A 94 1.44 -11.92 -5.58
N LEU A 95 0.95 -13.06 -6.07
CA LEU A 95 1.45 -13.73 -7.26
C LEU A 95 0.45 -13.50 -8.40
N ASP A 96 0.95 -12.98 -9.53
CA ASP A 96 0.15 -12.65 -10.70
C ASP A 96 -1.09 -11.79 -10.38
N GLY A 97 -0.91 -10.84 -9.44
CA GLY A 97 -1.92 -9.88 -8.99
C GLY A 97 -2.88 -10.37 -7.92
N ARG A 98 -2.78 -11.61 -7.46
CA ARG A 98 -3.67 -12.22 -6.45
C ARG A 98 -2.92 -12.49 -5.15
N PRO A 99 -3.52 -12.28 -3.98
CA PRO A 99 -2.93 -12.71 -2.72
C PRO A 99 -2.54 -14.18 -2.78
N VAL A 100 -1.36 -14.52 -2.25
CA VAL A 100 -0.97 -15.94 -2.16
C VAL A 100 -1.91 -16.69 -1.20
N SER A 101 -2.10 -17.98 -1.41
CA SER A 101 -2.93 -18.77 -0.50
C SER A 101 -2.33 -18.81 0.91
N THR A 102 -3.19 -18.95 1.92
CA THR A 102 -2.77 -19.10 3.32
C THR A 102 -1.74 -20.23 3.48
N ALA A 103 -1.93 -21.34 2.78
CA ALA A 103 -1.01 -22.46 2.84
C ALA A 103 0.40 -22.11 2.29
N PHE A 104 0.48 -21.35 1.20
CA PHE A 104 1.75 -20.85 0.66
C PHE A 104 2.44 -19.86 1.61
N PHE A 105 1.66 -18.93 2.14
CA PHE A 105 2.17 -17.95 3.10
C PHE A 105 2.71 -18.65 4.35
N ASP A 106 1.97 -19.60 4.91
CA ASP A 106 2.35 -20.33 6.12
C ASP A 106 3.60 -21.19 5.93
N ALA A 107 3.74 -21.83 4.78
CA ALA A 107 4.95 -22.60 4.47
C ALA A 107 6.19 -21.68 4.42
N ALA A 108 6.11 -20.56 3.72
CA ALA A 108 7.21 -19.59 3.65
C ALA A 108 7.49 -18.94 5.03
N LEU A 109 6.44 -18.65 5.81
CA LEU A 109 6.57 -18.11 7.16
C LEU A 109 7.27 -19.11 8.10
N ALA A 110 6.99 -20.39 7.98
CA ALA A 110 7.67 -21.43 8.77
C ALA A 110 9.19 -21.48 8.48
N ASP A 111 9.58 -21.33 7.22
CA ASP A 111 11.00 -21.27 6.82
C ASP A 111 11.69 -20.03 7.43
N VAL A 112 11.03 -18.86 7.38
CA VAL A 112 11.54 -17.61 7.99
C VAL A 112 11.62 -17.73 9.51
N HIS A 113 10.61 -18.32 10.15
CA HIS A 113 10.61 -18.56 11.61
C HIS A 113 11.74 -19.49 12.03
N ALA A 114 11.93 -20.61 11.33
CA ALA A 114 13.01 -21.55 11.59
C ALA A 114 14.40 -20.90 11.42
N MET A 115 14.58 -20.07 10.39
CA MET A 115 15.78 -19.27 10.18
C MET A 115 16.01 -18.30 11.35
N ALA A 116 15.00 -17.54 11.75
CA ALA A 116 15.11 -16.59 12.85
C ALA A 116 15.45 -17.26 14.17
N ALA A 117 14.84 -18.42 14.47
CA ALA A 117 15.14 -19.24 15.65
C ALA A 117 16.59 -19.74 15.64
N ARG A 118 17.10 -20.20 14.48
CA ARG A 118 18.48 -20.70 14.34
C ARG A 118 19.52 -19.59 14.48
N THR A 119 19.23 -18.40 13.98
CA THR A 119 20.20 -17.29 13.93
C THR A 119 20.11 -16.34 15.12
N GLY A 120 19.03 -16.39 15.90
CA GLY A 120 18.73 -15.45 16.96
C GLY A 120 18.39 -14.02 16.46
N LEU A 121 18.08 -13.85 15.18
CA LEU A 121 17.73 -12.54 14.61
C LEU A 121 16.39 -12.05 15.14
N SER A 122 16.37 -10.79 15.60
CA SER A 122 15.17 -10.11 16.08
C SER A 122 14.56 -9.31 14.94
N LEU A 123 13.58 -9.88 14.24
CA LEU A 123 12.94 -9.28 13.05
C LEU A 123 11.62 -8.58 13.41
N THR A 124 11.35 -7.47 12.75
CA THR A 124 10.05 -6.77 12.81
C THR A 124 9.01 -7.47 11.94
N PHE A 125 7.73 -7.14 12.15
CA PHE A 125 6.62 -7.65 11.31
C PHE A 125 6.83 -7.36 9.81
N PHE A 126 7.34 -6.16 9.49
CA PHE A 126 7.61 -5.78 8.11
C PHE A 126 8.75 -6.61 7.49
N GLU A 127 9.86 -6.76 8.20
CA GLU A 127 10.98 -7.60 7.76
C GLU A 127 10.57 -9.06 7.58
N VAL A 128 9.80 -9.63 8.51
CA VAL A 128 9.30 -11.02 8.38
C VAL A 128 8.45 -11.16 7.13
N THR A 129 7.50 -10.25 6.90
CA THR A 129 6.61 -10.35 5.71
C THR A 129 7.35 -10.13 4.40
N LEU A 130 8.39 -9.28 4.37
CA LEU A 130 9.30 -9.14 3.23
C LEU A 130 10.07 -10.45 2.97
N LEU A 131 10.63 -11.07 4.00
CA LEU A 131 11.36 -12.34 3.87
C LEU A 131 10.43 -13.47 3.38
N VAL A 132 9.19 -13.51 3.84
CA VAL A 132 8.15 -14.41 3.30
C VAL A 132 7.97 -14.19 1.79
N ALA A 133 7.87 -12.93 1.35
CA ALA A 133 7.77 -12.63 -0.08
C ALA A 133 8.98 -13.12 -0.88
N LEU A 134 10.20 -12.99 -0.34
CA LEU A 134 11.42 -13.48 -0.98
C LEU A 134 11.49 -15.01 -1.05
N VAL A 135 11.04 -15.72 0.01
CA VAL A 135 10.94 -17.20 -0.01
C VAL A 135 9.94 -17.64 -1.07
N VAL A 136 8.76 -16.99 -1.14
CA VAL A 136 7.76 -17.27 -2.18
C VAL A 136 8.33 -16.96 -3.57
N ALA A 137 9.07 -15.85 -3.76
CA ALA A 137 9.69 -15.52 -5.04
C ALA A 137 10.73 -16.57 -5.48
N ALA A 138 11.52 -17.08 -4.54
CA ALA A 138 12.51 -18.14 -4.80
C ALA A 138 11.85 -19.46 -5.24
N ASP A 139 10.69 -19.80 -4.67
CA ASP A 139 9.92 -21.00 -5.02
C ASP A 139 9.18 -20.84 -6.35
N GLN A 140 8.45 -19.70 -6.52
CA GLN A 140 7.56 -19.47 -7.66
C GLN A 140 8.27 -18.96 -8.92
N ARG A 141 9.49 -18.42 -8.78
CA ARG A 141 10.32 -17.92 -9.88
C ARG A 141 9.56 -17.00 -10.84
N PRO A 142 9.06 -15.85 -10.36
CA PRO A 142 8.43 -14.87 -11.24
C PRO A 142 9.45 -14.31 -12.26
N ASP A 143 8.98 -13.63 -13.29
CA ASP A 143 9.83 -12.86 -14.20
C ASP A 143 10.19 -11.50 -13.59
N VAL A 144 9.24 -10.92 -12.81
CA VAL A 144 9.38 -9.61 -12.17
C VAL A 144 8.97 -9.64 -10.70
N LEU A 145 9.79 -9.04 -9.83
CA LEU A 145 9.46 -8.75 -8.43
C LEU A 145 9.19 -7.25 -8.28
N LEU A 146 8.00 -6.88 -7.81
CA LEU A 146 7.59 -5.52 -7.53
C LEU A 146 7.64 -5.28 -6.01
N LEU A 147 8.52 -4.39 -5.54
CA LEU A 147 8.72 -4.11 -4.11
C LEU A 147 8.25 -2.70 -3.75
N GLU A 148 7.29 -2.60 -2.82
CA GLU A 148 6.91 -1.35 -2.18
C GLU A 148 7.71 -1.13 -0.90
N THR A 149 8.33 0.07 -0.72
CA THR A 149 8.93 0.46 0.57
C THR A 149 7.88 0.61 1.66
N GLY A 150 8.21 0.19 2.87
CA GLY A 150 7.35 0.43 4.03
C GLY A 150 7.41 1.88 4.51
N LEU A 151 8.62 2.42 4.72
CA LEU A 151 8.85 3.79 5.18
C LEU A 151 10.17 4.35 4.66
N GLY A 152 10.11 5.56 4.08
CA GLY A 152 11.31 6.22 3.56
C GLY A 152 11.90 5.49 2.37
N GLY A 153 13.10 5.01 2.48
CA GLY A 153 13.83 4.25 1.45
C GLY A 153 15.23 3.86 1.91
N ARG A 154 16.02 4.81 2.40
CA ARG A 154 17.45 4.62 2.77
C ARG A 154 17.67 3.47 3.76
N LEU A 155 16.85 3.40 4.79
CA LEU A 155 16.93 2.39 5.86
C LEU A 155 15.73 1.43 5.86
N ASP A 156 14.93 1.44 4.79
CA ASP A 156 13.82 0.49 4.63
C ASP A 156 14.35 -0.92 4.33
N ALA A 157 13.79 -1.93 4.95
CA ALA A 157 14.23 -3.32 4.78
C ALA A 157 14.26 -3.77 3.31
N THR A 158 13.35 -3.24 2.46
CA THR A 158 13.33 -3.54 1.02
C THR A 158 14.59 -3.07 0.30
N ARG A 159 15.32 -2.10 0.86
CA ARG A 159 16.61 -1.62 0.29
C ARG A 159 17.70 -2.69 0.32
N ALA A 160 17.62 -3.68 1.21
CA ALA A 160 18.54 -4.82 1.26
C ALA A 160 18.37 -5.79 0.07
N VAL A 161 17.24 -5.72 -0.65
CA VAL A 161 16.99 -6.52 -1.85
C VAL A 161 17.59 -5.82 -3.07
N PRO A 162 18.42 -6.49 -3.89
CA PRO A 162 18.89 -5.92 -5.15
C PRO A 162 17.73 -5.48 -6.05
N ALA A 163 17.88 -4.36 -6.75
CA ALA A 163 16.86 -3.86 -7.66
C ALA A 163 17.44 -3.38 -9.00
N ASP A 164 16.69 -3.60 -10.06
CA ASP A 164 17.08 -3.25 -11.44
C ASP A 164 16.46 -1.93 -11.88
N LEU A 165 15.42 -1.47 -11.18
CA LEU A 165 14.66 -0.27 -11.49
C LEU A 165 14.16 0.37 -10.19
N ALA A 166 14.26 1.69 -10.07
CA ALA A 166 13.71 2.46 -8.97
C ALA A 166 12.60 3.40 -9.45
N ILE A 167 11.53 3.54 -8.67
CA ILE A 167 10.43 4.49 -8.93
C ILE A 167 10.18 5.31 -7.67
N ILE A 168 10.14 6.63 -7.80
CA ILE A 168 9.72 7.55 -6.74
C ILE A 168 8.40 8.20 -7.17
N THR A 169 7.34 7.89 -6.44
CA THR A 169 6.01 8.46 -6.66
C THR A 169 5.90 9.86 -6.05
N SER A 170 4.73 10.30 -5.62
CA SER A 170 4.56 11.64 -5.02
C SER A 170 5.38 11.82 -3.74
N LEU A 171 5.78 13.06 -3.47
CA LEU A 171 6.43 13.49 -2.24
C LEU A 171 5.54 14.47 -1.49
N SER A 172 5.35 14.25 -0.20
CA SER A 172 4.65 15.15 0.72
C SER A 172 5.25 15.04 2.11
N LEU A 173 4.95 16.02 2.97
CA LEU A 173 5.32 15.94 4.38
C LEU A 173 4.56 14.78 5.02
N GLU A 174 5.27 13.81 5.52
CA GLU A 174 4.75 12.65 6.25
C GLU A 174 5.84 12.08 7.15
N HIS A 175 5.45 11.45 8.26
CA HIS A 175 6.38 10.84 9.20
C HIS A 175 7.57 11.74 9.54
N THR A 176 7.31 13.04 9.72
CA THR A 176 8.33 14.10 9.90
C THR A 176 9.23 13.85 11.08
N ASP A 177 8.74 13.15 12.11
CA ASP A 177 9.52 12.73 13.28
C ASP A 177 10.64 11.73 12.93
N ILE A 178 10.51 11.02 11.80
CA ILE A 178 11.44 9.97 11.39
C ILE A 178 12.21 10.38 10.12
N LEU A 179 11.51 10.94 9.12
CA LEU A 179 12.08 11.23 7.81
C LEU A 179 12.63 12.66 7.69
N GLY A 180 12.36 13.51 8.70
CA GLY A 180 12.75 14.92 8.72
C GLY A 180 11.61 15.87 8.38
N GLY A 181 11.72 17.11 8.89
CA GLY A 181 10.68 18.13 8.84
C GLY A 181 10.57 18.90 7.52
N THR A 182 11.29 18.52 6.46
CA THR A 182 11.30 19.22 5.17
C THR A 182 11.11 18.27 4.02
N LEU A 183 10.54 18.77 2.91
CA LEU A 183 10.38 17.98 1.70
C LEU A 183 11.73 17.54 1.11
N GLU A 184 12.76 18.36 1.28
CA GLU A 184 14.16 18.05 0.90
C GLU A 184 14.68 16.80 1.66
N ALA A 185 14.47 16.72 2.98
CA ALA A 185 14.89 15.59 3.79
C ALA A 185 14.14 14.31 3.41
N ILE A 186 12.81 14.39 3.24
CA ILE A 186 11.96 13.28 2.82
C ILE A 186 12.37 12.78 1.43
N ALA A 187 12.69 13.70 0.51
CA ALA A 187 13.17 13.37 -0.82
C ALA A 187 14.50 12.61 -0.77
N ALA A 188 15.45 13.05 0.07
CA ALA A 188 16.72 12.37 0.28
C ALA A 188 16.53 10.94 0.78
N GLU A 189 15.68 10.74 1.80
CA GLU A 189 15.40 9.41 2.36
C GLU A 189 14.78 8.46 1.32
N LYS A 190 13.82 8.96 0.52
CA LYS A 190 13.15 8.13 -0.48
C LYS A 190 14.02 7.85 -1.70
N ALA A 191 14.74 8.87 -2.19
CA ALA A 191 15.59 8.74 -3.35
C ALA A 191 16.82 7.83 -3.13
N ALA A 192 17.17 7.53 -1.87
CA ALA A 192 18.23 6.59 -1.54
C ALA A 192 17.96 5.12 -1.94
N ILE A 193 16.80 4.81 -2.54
CA ILE A 193 16.57 3.54 -3.23
C ILE A 193 17.22 3.49 -4.61
N ALA A 194 17.79 4.58 -5.12
CA ALA A 194 18.58 4.62 -6.36
C ALA A 194 19.63 3.52 -6.37
N ARG A 195 19.88 2.93 -7.55
CA ARG A 195 20.87 1.87 -7.75
C ARG A 195 21.95 2.30 -8.74
N PRO A 196 23.20 1.90 -8.51
CA PRO A 196 24.30 2.18 -9.44
C PRO A 196 23.96 1.75 -10.85
N MET A 197 24.09 2.67 -11.81
CA MET A 197 23.91 2.43 -13.25
C MET A 197 22.49 1.94 -13.68
N LYS A 198 21.52 1.91 -12.76
CA LYS A 198 20.15 1.48 -13.05
C LYS A 198 19.23 2.67 -13.30
N PRO A 199 18.12 2.51 -14.05
CA PRO A 199 17.14 3.56 -14.26
C PRO A 199 16.40 3.89 -12.97
N MET A 200 16.12 5.18 -12.77
CA MET A 200 15.35 5.74 -11.69
C MET A 200 14.31 6.72 -12.23
N PHE A 201 13.04 6.37 -12.15
CA PHE A 201 11.93 7.22 -12.57
C PHE A 201 11.35 7.96 -11.38
N VAL A 202 11.25 9.27 -11.48
CA VAL A 202 10.80 10.13 -10.38
C VAL A 202 9.69 11.03 -10.86
N ARG A 203 8.56 11.02 -10.14
CA ARG A 203 7.51 12.00 -10.36
C ARG A 203 8.09 13.40 -10.21
N ASP A 204 7.88 14.25 -11.21
CA ASP A 204 8.39 15.61 -11.19
C ASP A 204 7.81 16.40 -10.00
N VAL A 205 8.65 17.18 -9.35
CA VAL A 205 8.32 17.99 -8.18
C VAL A 205 8.73 19.44 -8.40
N ALA A 206 7.92 20.37 -7.94
CA ALA A 206 8.21 21.81 -8.08
C ALA A 206 9.28 22.30 -7.07
N ASP A 207 9.39 21.64 -5.93
CA ASP A 207 10.32 22.02 -4.86
C ASP A 207 11.77 21.79 -5.27
N GLN A 208 12.54 22.88 -5.30
CA GLN A 208 13.94 22.85 -5.75
C GLN A 208 14.88 22.15 -4.75
N GLY A 209 14.56 22.16 -3.45
CA GLY A 209 15.31 21.42 -2.44
C GLY A 209 15.17 19.92 -2.64
N ALA A 210 13.93 19.45 -2.79
CA ALA A 210 13.64 18.05 -3.12
C ALA A 210 14.30 17.61 -4.43
N ARG A 211 14.24 18.44 -5.49
CA ARG A 211 14.92 18.13 -6.78
C ARG A 211 16.42 17.95 -6.60
N ARG A 212 17.09 18.86 -5.85
CA ARG A 212 18.54 18.75 -5.58
C ARG A 212 18.88 17.48 -4.79
N SER A 213 18.07 17.13 -3.79
CA SER A 213 18.30 15.91 -3.01
C SER A 213 18.13 14.64 -3.85
N ILE A 214 17.12 14.59 -4.72
CA ILE A 214 16.91 13.47 -5.65
C ILE A 214 18.07 13.37 -6.63
N GLN A 215 18.51 14.49 -7.22
CA GLN A 215 19.66 14.51 -8.15
C GLN A 215 20.91 13.98 -7.45
N ARG A 216 21.21 14.46 -6.24
CA ARG A 216 22.37 13.97 -5.46
C ARG A 216 22.28 12.47 -5.20
N ALA A 217 21.10 11.97 -4.77
CA ALA A 217 20.91 10.56 -4.52
C ALA A 217 21.05 9.71 -5.79
N ALA A 218 20.70 10.26 -6.96
CA ALA A 218 20.92 9.60 -8.25
C ALA A 218 22.40 9.63 -8.65
N ASP A 219 23.11 10.76 -8.46
CA ASP A 219 24.52 10.90 -8.83
C ASP A 219 25.43 9.99 -7.97
N GLU A 220 25.05 9.77 -6.71
CA GLU A 220 25.78 8.98 -5.71
C GLU A 220 25.07 7.65 -5.40
N ALA A 221 24.32 7.10 -6.35
CA ALA A 221 23.54 5.89 -6.11
C ALA A 221 24.42 4.70 -5.70
N GLY A 222 23.93 3.94 -4.72
CA GLY A 222 24.61 2.80 -4.15
C GLY A 222 24.70 2.87 -2.63
N ASN A 223 24.90 1.73 -2.00
CA ASN A 223 25.08 1.63 -0.55
C ASN A 223 26.16 0.61 -0.21
N PRO A 224 27.35 1.08 0.26
CA PRO A 224 28.45 0.19 0.63
C PRO A 224 28.11 -0.82 1.76
N GLU A 225 27.15 -0.49 2.64
CA GLU A 225 26.72 -1.40 3.73
C GLU A 225 26.11 -2.71 3.21
N ILE A 226 25.58 -2.69 1.98
CA ILE A 226 25.04 -3.87 1.30
C ILE A 226 25.88 -4.27 0.08
N GLY A 227 27.15 -3.81 0.01
CA GLY A 227 28.11 -4.21 -1.02
C GLY A 227 27.99 -3.48 -2.35
N GLU A 228 27.16 -2.44 -2.46
CA GLU A 228 27.04 -1.64 -3.68
C GLU A 228 28.12 -0.54 -3.74
N GLN A 229 28.86 -0.48 -4.83
CA GLN A 229 29.79 0.61 -5.09
C GLN A 229 29.04 1.82 -5.66
N PRO A 230 29.28 3.04 -5.16
CA PRO A 230 28.61 4.24 -5.64
C PRO A 230 28.89 4.49 -7.13
N ALA A 231 27.84 4.69 -7.91
CA ALA A 231 27.88 5.17 -9.29
C ALA A 231 26.55 5.82 -9.66
N ALA A 232 26.55 6.73 -10.64
CA ALA A 232 25.34 7.45 -11.02
C ALA A 232 24.24 6.51 -11.52
N ALA A 233 23.01 6.71 -11.02
CA ALA A 233 21.80 6.14 -11.59
C ALA A 233 21.34 6.93 -12.81
N GLN A 234 20.52 6.32 -13.67
CA GLN A 234 19.92 6.99 -14.83
C GLN A 234 18.61 7.65 -14.40
N LEU A 235 18.66 8.94 -14.05
CA LEU A 235 17.52 9.69 -13.54
C LEU A 235 16.58 10.16 -14.66
N HIS A 236 15.30 9.83 -14.54
CA HIS A 236 14.21 10.22 -15.44
C HIS A 236 13.10 10.93 -14.68
N TRP A 237 12.83 12.20 -15.02
CA TRP A 237 11.71 12.95 -14.46
C TRP A 237 10.41 12.66 -15.22
N VAL A 238 9.36 12.27 -14.51
CA VAL A 238 8.05 11.96 -15.06
C VAL A 238 7.08 13.09 -14.75
N LYS A 239 6.65 13.81 -15.78
CA LYS A 239 5.62 14.86 -15.64
C LYS A 239 4.27 14.21 -15.51
N ILE A 240 3.48 14.69 -14.55
CA ILE A 240 2.12 14.27 -14.30
C ILE A 240 1.20 15.44 -14.66
N GLU A 241 0.11 15.18 -15.36
CA GLU A 241 -0.88 16.20 -15.70
C GLU A 241 -1.51 16.75 -14.41
N PRO A 242 -1.74 18.09 -14.33
CA PRO A 242 -2.24 18.72 -13.11
C PRO A 242 -3.59 18.16 -12.61
N GLU A 243 -4.45 17.71 -13.53
CA GLU A 243 -5.77 17.18 -13.24
C GLU A 243 -5.79 15.66 -12.99
N ALA A 244 -4.64 15.02 -13.10
CA ALA A 244 -4.53 13.56 -12.91
C ALA A 244 -4.98 13.16 -11.49
N ASN A 245 -5.83 12.17 -11.42
CA ASN A 245 -6.09 11.47 -10.16
C ASN A 245 -4.94 10.50 -9.85
N TYR A 246 -4.94 9.91 -8.66
CA TYR A 246 -3.84 9.03 -8.26
C TYR A 246 -3.73 7.73 -9.07
N PHE A 247 -4.81 7.25 -9.72
CA PHE A 247 -4.72 6.14 -10.68
C PHE A 247 -4.06 6.58 -11.98
N ASP A 248 -4.36 7.80 -12.47
CA ASP A 248 -3.72 8.35 -13.66
C ASP A 248 -2.24 8.62 -13.41
N GLU A 249 -1.89 9.13 -12.24
CA GLU A 249 -0.51 9.28 -11.79
C GLU A 249 0.21 7.93 -11.76
N ALA A 250 -0.39 6.91 -11.15
CA ALA A 250 0.20 5.57 -11.07
C ALA A 250 0.40 4.94 -12.46
N ARG A 251 -0.58 5.10 -13.37
CA ARG A 251 -0.46 4.66 -14.78
C ARG A 251 0.66 5.39 -15.50
N ALA A 252 0.79 6.70 -15.32
CA ALA A 252 1.85 7.49 -15.94
C ALA A 252 3.23 7.07 -15.44
N MET A 253 3.41 6.85 -14.13
CA MET A 253 4.65 6.36 -13.55
C MET A 253 5.00 4.94 -14.06
N ALA A 254 4.02 4.03 -14.09
CA ALA A 254 4.19 2.69 -14.61
C ALA A 254 4.53 2.69 -16.11
N ALA A 255 3.85 3.52 -16.91
CA ALA A 255 4.12 3.66 -18.35
C ALA A 255 5.51 4.21 -18.64
N ALA A 256 5.97 5.20 -17.86
CA ALA A 256 7.30 5.76 -17.99
C ALA A 256 8.39 4.71 -17.73
N ALA A 257 8.19 3.87 -16.71
CA ALA A 257 9.13 2.82 -16.33
C ALA A 257 9.05 1.56 -17.22
N TRP A 258 7.95 1.36 -17.95
CA TRP A 258 7.64 0.14 -18.69
C TRP A 258 8.74 -0.34 -19.63
N GLY A 259 9.27 0.58 -20.45
CA GLY A 259 10.30 0.25 -21.44
C GLY A 259 11.65 -0.21 -20.87
N SER A 260 11.82 -0.11 -19.54
CA SER A 260 13.02 -0.59 -18.83
C SER A 260 12.89 -2.03 -18.35
N LEU A 261 11.72 -2.67 -18.50
CA LEU A 261 11.48 -4.06 -18.13
C LEU A 261 11.75 -4.98 -19.32
N THR A 262 12.47 -6.07 -19.11
CA THR A 262 12.80 -7.05 -20.18
C THR A 262 11.51 -7.65 -20.78
N CYS A 263 10.50 -7.93 -19.97
CA CYS A 263 9.23 -8.47 -20.49
C CYS A 263 8.41 -7.44 -21.28
N ALA A 264 8.72 -6.13 -21.20
CA ALA A 264 8.07 -5.10 -22.01
C ALA A 264 8.41 -5.18 -23.52
N GLU A 265 9.42 -5.95 -23.90
CA GLU A 265 9.69 -6.26 -25.32
C GLU A 265 8.48 -6.87 -26.03
N LYS A 266 7.57 -7.54 -25.29
CA LYS A 266 6.34 -8.13 -25.83
C LYS A 266 5.32 -7.08 -26.28
N THR A 267 5.37 -5.85 -25.76
CA THR A 267 4.48 -4.74 -26.15
C THR A 267 5.10 -3.39 -25.82
N LYS A 268 4.95 -2.42 -26.74
CA LYS A 268 5.49 -1.06 -26.56
C LYS A 268 4.77 -0.27 -25.48
N PHE A 269 3.50 -0.56 -25.24
CA PHE A 269 2.67 0.20 -24.32
C PHE A 269 1.95 -0.73 -23.35
N PRO A 270 1.99 -0.44 -22.05
CA PRO A 270 1.26 -1.20 -21.06
C PRO A 270 -0.26 -1.00 -21.20
N ASP A 271 -1.02 -2.06 -20.95
CA ASP A 271 -2.48 -2.01 -20.88
C ASP A 271 -2.91 -2.03 -19.41
N PHE A 272 -3.57 -0.95 -18.97
CA PHE A 272 -4.04 -0.78 -17.59
C PHE A 272 -5.54 -1.00 -17.43
N ARG A 273 -6.23 -1.53 -18.44
CA ARG A 273 -7.67 -1.86 -18.33
C ARG A 273 -7.87 -2.87 -17.20
N GLY A 274 -8.92 -2.65 -16.41
CA GLY A 274 -9.22 -3.50 -15.27
C GLY A 274 -8.29 -3.33 -14.07
N LEU A 275 -7.43 -2.28 -14.05
CA LEU A 275 -6.67 -1.95 -12.86
C LEU A 275 -7.62 -1.73 -11.69
N HIS A 276 -7.48 -2.56 -10.68
CA HIS A 276 -8.17 -2.49 -9.40
C HIS A 276 -7.15 -2.45 -8.28
N TRP A 277 -7.39 -1.62 -7.26
CA TRP A 277 -6.57 -1.61 -6.07
C TRP A 277 -7.48 -1.60 -4.84
N PRO A 278 -7.58 -2.71 -4.09
CA PRO A 278 -8.47 -2.82 -2.94
C PRO A 278 -8.28 -1.66 -1.96
N GLY A 279 -9.39 -1.07 -1.51
CA GLY A 279 -9.39 0.07 -0.60
C GLY A 279 -8.95 1.41 -1.23
N ARG A 280 -8.89 1.49 -2.57
CA ARG A 280 -8.64 2.73 -3.31
C ARG A 280 -9.72 2.92 -4.36
N MET A 281 -10.62 3.89 -4.16
CA MET A 281 -11.84 4.05 -4.97
C MET A 281 -12.51 2.70 -5.25
N HIS A 282 -12.47 1.82 -4.25
CA HIS A 282 -12.96 0.46 -4.37
C HIS A 282 -14.48 0.45 -4.20
N GLU A 283 -15.19 0.15 -5.27
CA GLU A 283 -16.65 0.10 -5.25
C GLU A 283 -17.15 -1.32 -4.91
N VAL A 284 -18.07 -1.40 -3.95
CA VAL A 284 -18.80 -2.61 -3.57
C VAL A 284 -20.28 -2.35 -3.73
N VAL A 285 -20.97 -3.16 -4.53
CA VAL A 285 -22.42 -3.06 -4.73
C VAL A 285 -23.10 -4.20 -3.97
N ARG A 286 -24.04 -3.87 -3.08
CA ARG A 286 -24.75 -4.86 -2.29
C ARG A 286 -25.82 -5.57 -3.09
N ALA A 287 -25.71 -6.90 -3.18
CA ALA A 287 -26.76 -7.72 -3.78
C ALA A 287 -28.07 -7.55 -2.99
N GLY A 288 -29.18 -7.36 -3.68
CA GLY A 288 -30.52 -7.21 -3.10
C GLY A 288 -30.94 -5.76 -2.85
N SER A 289 -30.16 -4.94 -2.16
CA SER A 289 -30.48 -3.51 -1.93
C SER A 289 -30.00 -2.59 -3.07
N GLY A 290 -28.96 -3.00 -3.79
CA GLY A 290 -28.30 -2.15 -4.79
C GLY A 290 -27.49 -1.01 -4.18
N GLN A 291 -27.35 -0.93 -2.85
CA GLN A 291 -26.57 0.11 -2.17
C GLN A 291 -25.09 0.03 -2.59
N ARG A 292 -24.52 1.17 -2.96
CA ARG A 292 -23.14 1.28 -3.47
C ARG A 292 -22.24 1.85 -2.38
N TRP A 293 -21.19 1.12 -2.07
CA TRP A 293 -20.15 1.54 -1.13
C TRP A 293 -18.89 1.88 -1.90
N LEU A 294 -18.36 3.08 -1.67
CA LEU A 294 -17.03 3.49 -2.16
C LEU A 294 -16.07 3.49 -0.98
N LEU A 295 -15.07 2.60 -1.03
CA LEU A 295 -14.07 2.46 0.01
C LEU A 295 -12.77 3.16 -0.42
N GLU A 296 -12.36 4.18 0.36
CA GLU A 296 -11.19 4.98 0.08
C GLU A 296 -10.28 5.10 1.32
N GLY A 297 -9.08 4.56 1.22
CA GLY A 297 -8.13 4.50 2.32
C GLY A 297 -7.25 5.74 2.50
N ALA A 298 -7.66 6.91 2.02
CA ALA A 298 -6.97 8.17 2.29
C ALA A 298 -6.90 8.43 3.80
N HIS A 299 -5.72 8.73 4.32
CA HIS A 299 -5.45 8.79 5.76
C HIS A 299 -4.38 9.83 6.13
N ASN A 300 -4.00 10.70 5.24
CA ASN A 300 -3.13 11.85 5.47
C ASN A 300 -3.61 13.07 4.68
N PRO A 301 -3.15 14.30 4.96
CA PRO A 301 -3.65 15.51 4.30
C PRO A 301 -3.57 15.45 2.78
N SER A 302 -2.44 15.05 2.22
CA SER A 302 -2.21 14.97 0.77
C SER A 302 -3.08 13.90 0.10
N GLY A 303 -3.24 12.73 0.73
CA GLY A 303 -4.12 11.67 0.25
C GLY A 303 -5.59 12.11 0.27
N MET A 304 -6.04 12.74 1.36
CA MET A 304 -7.40 13.25 1.49
C MET A 304 -7.71 14.33 0.46
N GLU A 305 -6.79 15.27 0.25
CA GLU A 305 -6.91 16.31 -0.79
C GLU A 305 -7.08 15.68 -2.18
N THR A 306 -6.21 14.72 -2.52
CA THR A 306 -6.25 14.05 -3.84
C THR A 306 -7.55 13.26 -4.03
N SER A 307 -8.00 12.51 -3.01
CA SER A 307 -9.22 11.72 -3.08
C SER A 307 -10.46 12.60 -3.14
N CYS A 308 -10.56 13.62 -2.28
CA CYS A 308 -11.70 14.55 -2.31
C CYS A 308 -11.76 15.34 -3.62
N ARG A 309 -10.62 15.75 -4.20
CA ARG A 309 -10.58 16.40 -5.51
C ARG A 309 -11.10 15.49 -6.62
N ALA A 310 -10.67 14.22 -6.64
CA ALA A 310 -11.18 13.24 -7.60
C ALA A 310 -12.68 13.00 -7.47
N LEU A 311 -13.23 13.12 -6.26
CA LEU A 311 -14.63 12.92 -5.95
C LEU A 311 -15.51 14.16 -6.18
N GLN A 312 -14.95 15.35 -6.42
CA GLN A 312 -15.74 16.59 -6.50
C GLN A 312 -16.85 16.58 -7.54
N HIS A 313 -16.68 15.84 -8.61
CA HIS A 313 -17.61 15.77 -9.75
C HIS A 313 -18.23 14.39 -9.93
N ASP A 314 -18.17 13.55 -8.89
CA ASP A 314 -18.71 12.19 -8.96
C ASP A 314 -20.24 12.21 -9.06
N GLU A 315 -20.80 11.37 -9.94
CA GLU A 315 -22.25 11.26 -10.16
C GLU A 315 -23.02 10.76 -8.92
N ARG A 316 -22.32 10.10 -7.98
CA ARG A 316 -22.93 9.59 -6.74
C ARG A 316 -23.55 10.68 -5.88
N TRP A 317 -23.03 11.92 -5.94
CA TRP A 317 -23.56 13.05 -5.15
C TRP A 317 -24.95 13.53 -5.58
N LYS A 318 -25.47 13.02 -6.69
CA LYS A 318 -26.84 13.25 -7.12
C LYS A 318 -27.87 12.45 -6.34
N ASN A 319 -27.41 11.43 -5.61
CA ASN A 319 -28.24 10.52 -4.82
C ASN A 319 -28.10 10.82 -3.32
N PRO A 320 -29.06 10.38 -2.50
CA PRO A 320 -28.90 10.40 -1.04
C PRO A 320 -27.71 9.52 -0.63
N TRP A 321 -26.69 10.14 -0.05
CA TRP A 321 -25.47 9.43 0.35
C TRP A 321 -25.11 9.62 1.82
N ALA A 322 -24.37 8.68 2.37
CA ALA A 322 -23.83 8.72 3.72
C ALA A 322 -22.32 8.78 3.72
N LEU A 323 -21.76 9.53 4.66
CA LEU A 323 -20.34 9.49 5.00
C LEU A 323 -20.13 8.51 6.15
N LEU A 324 -19.34 7.47 5.95
CA LEU A 324 -18.78 6.64 7.01
C LEU A 324 -17.31 7.04 7.21
N PHE A 325 -17.00 7.62 8.37
CA PHE A 325 -15.68 8.17 8.66
C PHE A 325 -15.07 7.56 9.92
N GLY A 326 -13.79 7.25 9.85
CA GLY A 326 -12.97 6.84 10.98
C GLY A 326 -11.50 6.96 10.65
N SER A 327 -10.68 7.36 11.62
CA SER A 327 -9.25 7.61 11.41
C SER A 327 -8.40 6.94 12.47
N THR A 328 -7.15 6.69 12.13
CA THR A 328 -6.08 6.44 13.10
C THR A 328 -5.43 7.78 13.50
N PRO A 329 -4.70 7.85 14.63
CA PRO A 329 -4.07 9.09 15.08
C PRO A 329 -3.21 9.76 14.00
N GLN A 330 -3.42 11.06 13.82
CA GLN A 330 -2.71 11.91 12.86
C GLN A 330 -2.17 13.17 13.55
N SER A 331 -0.94 13.56 13.24
CA SER A 331 -0.34 14.81 13.72
C SER A 331 -1.05 16.04 13.16
N GLU A 332 -1.60 15.95 11.93
CA GLU A 332 -2.23 17.04 11.19
C GLU A 332 -3.71 16.75 10.89
N MET A 333 -4.47 16.30 11.90
CA MET A 333 -5.88 15.93 11.76
C MET A 333 -6.72 17.06 11.14
N ALA A 334 -6.50 18.31 11.54
CA ALA A 334 -7.24 19.45 10.99
C ALA A 334 -7.02 19.62 9.48
N ALA A 335 -5.76 19.54 9.03
CA ALA A 335 -5.40 19.63 7.61
C ALA A 335 -5.95 18.43 6.81
N MET A 336 -6.00 17.23 7.43
CA MET A 336 -6.58 16.06 6.81
C MET A 336 -8.11 16.19 6.64
N LEU A 337 -8.81 16.79 7.61
CA LEU A 337 -10.26 16.95 7.57
C LEU A 337 -10.75 18.04 6.60
N GLU A 338 -9.94 19.07 6.37
CA GLU A 338 -10.36 20.24 5.57
C GLU A 338 -10.90 19.88 4.17
N PRO A 339 -10.24 19.05 3.35
CA PRO A 339 -10.76 18.64 2.05
C PRO A 339 -12.09 17.86 2.16
N LEU A 340 -12.24 17.01 3.15
CA LEU A 340 -13.46 16.25 3.40
C LEU A 340 -14.62 17.16 3.83
N VAL A 341 -14.36 18.11 4.71
CA VAL A 341 -15.33 19.13 5.12
C VAL A 341 -15.81 19.95 3.92
N ASN A 342 -14.89 20.34 3.04
CA ASN A 342 -15.22 21.09 1.82
C ASN A 342 -16.06 20.23 0.84
N LEU A 343 -15.78 18.93 0.72
CA LEU A 343 -16.61 18.00 -0.04
C LEU A 343 -18.02 17.91 0.55
N CYS A 344 -18.16 17.72 1.86
CA CYS A 344 -19.45 17.65 2.56
C CYS A 344 -20.25 18.97 2.47
N ARG A 345 -19.60 20.11 2.48
CA ARG A 345 -20.28 21.41 2.29
C ARG A 345 -20.83 21.60 0.87
N ARG A 346 -20.09 21.12 -0.12
CA ARG A 346 -20.51 21.20 -1.54
C ARG A 346 -21.60 20.18 -1.87
N HIS A 347 -21.50 19.00 -1.30
CA HIS A 347 -22.40 17.87 -1.47
C HIS A 347 -22.79 17.35 -0.09
N PRO A 348 -23.80 17.94 0.57
CA PRO A 348 -24.17 17.57 1.94
C PRO A 348 -24.61 16.10 2.03
N PRO A 349 -23.95 15.26 2.86
CA PRO A 349 -24.42 13.91 3.11
C PRO A 349 -25.74 13.94 3.90
N VAL A 350 -26.60 12.96 3.65
CA VAL A 350 -27.84 12.76 4.44
C VAL A 350 -27.53 12.25 5.84
N ALA A 351 -26.44 11.48 5.96
CA ALA A 351 -25.98 10.97 7.26
C ALA A 351 -24.46 11.01 7.35
N ILE A 352 -23.93 11.32 8.54
CA ILE A 352 -22.52 11.17 8.90
C ILE A 352 -22.44 10.15 10.02
N VAL A 353 -21.76 9.05 9.77
CA VAL A 353 -21.57 7.93 10.70
C VAL A 353 -20.10 7.86 11.06
N LEU A 354 -19.79 7.83 12.36
CA LEU A 354 -18.43 7.68 12.86
C LEU A 354 -18.18 6.27 13.35
N THR A 355 -16.96 5.79 13.16
CA THR A 355 -16.52 4.53 13.75
C THR A 355 -15.01 4.50 13.98
N GLU A 356 -14.54 3.55 14.80
CA GLU A 356 -13.13 3.42 15.16
C GLU A 356 -12.48 2.29 14.37
N PRO A 357 -11.52 2.57 13.46
CA PRO A 357 -10.80 1.53 12.73
C PRO A 357 -10.17 0.49 13.66
N GLN A 358 -10.33 -0.79 13.32
CA GLN A 358 -9.85 -1.92 14.12
C GLN A 358 -8.64 -2.59 13.42
N PHE A 359 -7.84 -3.31 14.20
CA PHE A 359 -6.69 -4.10 13.72
C PHE A 359 -5.57 -3.30 13.06
N GLY A 360 -5.59 -1.97 13.19
CA GLY A 360 -4.51 -1.10 12.77
C GLY A 360 -3.30 -1.19 13.69
N ARG A 361 -2.20 -0.56 13.25
CA ARG A 361 -0.98 -0.43 14.08
C ARG A 361 -1.23 0.37 15.36
N TYR A 362 -2.12 1.36 15.28
CA TYR A 362 -2.55 2.20 16.40
C TYR A 362 -4.05 2.03 16.59
N PRO A 363 -4.56 2.21 17.80
CA PRO A 363 -6.00 2.28 18.05
C PRO A 363 -6.65 3.34 17.16
N GLY A 364 -7.91 3.12 16.78
CA GLY A 364 -8.72 4.14 16.12
C GLY A 364 -8.85 5.38 17.00
N VAL A 365 -8.99 6.55 16.36
CA VAL A 365 -9.33 7.79 17.09
C VAL A 365 -10.74 7.63 17.63
N PRO A 366 -10.99 7.92 18.93
CA PRO A 366 -12.31 7.80 19.53
C PRO A 366 -13.37 8.61 18.78
N CYS A 367 -14.56 8.03 18.59
CA CYS A 367 -15.66 8.72 17.90
C CYS A 367 -16.02 10.07 18.54
N THR A 368 -15.87 10.23 19.85
CA THR A 368 -16.09 11.50 20.55
C THR A 368 -15.12 12.60 20.13
N GLU A 369 -13.86 12.24 19.84
CA GLU A 369 -12.86 13.17 19.37
C GLU A 369 -13.13 13.55 17.92
N LEU A 370 -13.45 12.58 17.04
CA LEU A 370 -13.83 12.82 15.64
C LEU A 370 -15.10 13.69 15.56
N ALA A 371 -16.10 13.42 16.39
CA ALA A 371 -17.32 14.22 16.46
C ALA A 371 -17.03 15.68 16.87
N SER A 372 -16.16 15.87 17.85
CA SER A 372 -15.71 17.20 18.25
C SER A 372 -14.96 17.92 17.12
N ALA A 373 -14.11 17.21 16.36
CA ALA A 373 -13.37 17.78 15.25
C ALA A 373 -14.29 18.21 14.09
N LEU A 374 -15.24 17.37 13.69
CA LEU A 374 -16.20 17.67 12.61
C LEU A 374 -17.25 18.70 13.06
N GLY A 375 -17.67 18.68 14.32
CA GLY A 375 -18.62 19.64 14.89
C GLY A 375 -18.13 21.09 14.84
N ARG A 376 -16.81 21.32 14.88
CA ARG A 376 -16.22 22.65 14.66
C ARG A 376 -16.47 23.22 13.25
N HIS A 377 -16.91 22.39 12.33
CA HIS A 377 -17.24 22.74 10.94
C HIS A 377 -18.76 22.68 10.66
N ASP A 378 -19.60 22.64 11.70
CA ASP A 378 -21.06 22.54 11.63
C ASP A 378 -21.58 21.23 10.99
N LEU A 379 -20.76 20.20 10.95
CA LEU A 379 -21.16 18.86 10.48
C LEU A 379 -21.80 18.07 11.64
N GLN A 380 -23.06 17.69 11.45
CA GLN A 380 -23.81 16.95 12.46
C GLN A 380 -23.65 15.44 12.30
N ILE A 381 -23.30 14.77 13.37
CA ILE A 381 -23.12 13.31 13.42
C ILE A 381 -24.47 12.64 13.62
N SER A 382 -24.83 11.73 12.72
CA SER A 382 -26.08 10.97 12.78
C SER A 382 -25.99 9.77 13.70
N ALA A 383 -24.83 9.08 13.72
CA ALA A 383 -24.59 7.93 14.60
C ALA A 383 -23.07 7.74 14.83
N SER A 384 -22.73 7.05 15.92
CA SER A 384 -21.34 6.71 16.25
C SER A 384 -21.27 5.31 16.85
N PHE A 385 -20.29 4.52 16.41
CA PHE A 385 -20.10 3.13 16.83
C PHE A 385 -18.62 2.86 17.07
N ALA A 386 -18.30 2.18 18.17
CA ALA A 386 -16.91 1.77 18.43
C ALA A 386 -16.44 0.69 17.44
N HIS A 387 -17.35 -0.09 16.88
CA HIS A 387 -17.02 -1.19 15.98
C HIS A 387 -17.56 -0.93 14.56
N PRO A 388 -16.69 -1.04 13.51
CA PRO A 388 -17.10 -0.84 12.12
C PRO A 388 -18.26 -1.72 11.67
N GLN A 389 -18.37 -2.95 12.17
CA GLN A 389 -19.47 -3.87 11.85
C GLN A 389 -20.84 -3.30 12.25
N GLU A 390 -20.93 -2.64 13.42
CA GLU A 390 -22.16 -2.00 13.89
C GLU A 390 -22.51 -0.78 13.03
N ALA A 391 -21.50 0.00 12.65
CA ALA A 391 -21.66 1.14 11.76
C ALA A 391 -22.17 0.71 10.37
N VAL A 392 -21.61 -0.36 9.80
CA VAL A 392 -22.05 -0.94 8.53
C VAL A 392 -23.49 -1.42 8.63
N ALA A 393 -23.82 -2.20 9.67
CA ALA A 393 -25.18 -2.70 9.89
C ALA A 393 -26.20 -1.57 10.02
N TRP A 394 -25.85 -0.47 10.70
CA TRP A 394 -26.70 0.71 10.81
C TRP A 394 -26.96 1.37 9.46
N VAL A 395 -25.93 1.51 8.63
CA VAL A 395 -26.07 2.09 7.27
C VAL A 395 -26.87 1.16 6.36
N GLU A 396 -26.62 -0.14 6.37
CA GLU A 396 -27.36 -1.13 5.57
C GLU A 396 -28.85 -1.17 5.91
N ALA A 397 -29.21 -1.01 7.20
CA ALA A 397 -30.61 -0.93 7.63
C ALA A 397 -31.37 0.26 7.02
N GLN A 398 -30.66 1.26 6.50
CA GLN A 398 -31.22 2.44 5.86
C GLN A 398 -31.05 2.43 4.32
N SER A 399 -30.76 1.29 3.72
CA SER A 399 -30.49 1.15 2.27
C SER A 399 -31.66 1.60 1.37
N SER A 400 -32.88 1.67 1.90
CA SER A 400 -34.02 2.25 1.17
C SER A 400 -33.96 3.79 0.99
N THR A 401 -33.17 4.47 1.82
CA THR A 401 -33.02 5.92 1.82
C THR A 401 -31.58 6.38 1.53
N LEU A 402 -30.59 5.55 1.81
CA LEU A 402 -29.16 5.78 1.57
C LEU A 402 -28.68 4.85 0.47
N THR A 403 -28.58 5.36 -0.75
CA THR A 403 -28.19 4.54 -1.91
C THR A 403 -26.70 4.48 -2.12
N ASP A 404 -25.95 5.49 -1.64
CA ASP A 404 -24.52 5.60 -1.80
C ASP A 404 -23.84 5.85 -0.45
N VAL A 405 -22.66 5.25 -0.26
CA VAL A 405 -21.87 5.38 0.96
C VAL A 405 -20.42 5.65 0.59
N LEU A 406 -19.85 6.73 1.10
CA LEU A 406 -18.42 6.97 1.08
C LEU A 406 -17.82 6.54 2.42
N CYS A 407 -16.94 5.54 2.39
CA CYS A 407 -16.11 5.14 3.53
C CYS A 407 -14.69 5.69 3.32
N ILE A 408 -14.22 6.57 4.23
CA ILE A 408 -12.92 7.25 4.08
C ILE A 408 -12.29 7.55 5.44
N GLY A 409 -10.97 7.76 5.47
CA GLY A 409 -10.20 8.24 6.62
C GLY A 409 -9.15 7.25 7.14
N SER A 410 -9.23 5.97 6.74
CA SER A 410 -8.24 4.96 7.11
C SER A 410 -8.30 3.77 6.16
N LEU A 411 -7.13 3.24 5.80
CA LEU A 411 -7.07 1.98 5.05
C LEU A 411 -7.60 0.81 5.89
N TYR A 412 -7.33 0.81 7.19
CA TYR A 412 -7.87 -0.21 8.10
C TYR A 412 -9.39 -0.16 8.18
N LEU A 413 -9.97 1.04 8.18
CA LEU A 413 -11.43 1.19 8.11
C LEU A 413 -11.99 0.58 6.83
N ALA A 414 -11.39 0.86 5.69
CA ALA A 414 -11.80 0.27 4.41
C ALA A 414 -11.78 -1.27 4.47
N GLY A 415 -10.75 -1.87 5.09
CA GLY A 415 -10.66 -3.31 5.33
C GLY A 415 -11.76 -3.83 6.27
N ASN A 416 -12.01 -3.15 7.38
CA ASN A 416 -13.07 -3.53 8.31
C ASN A 416 -14.47 -3.49 7.65
N VAL A 417 -14.71 -2.46 6.84
CA VAL A 417 -15.98 -2.34 6.09
C VAL A 417 -16.09 -3.44 5.04
N LEU A 418 -15.01 -3.74 4.32
CA LEU A 418 -14.98 -4.82 3.33
C LEU A 418 -15.35 -6.17 3.96
N GLN A 419 -14.77 -6.48 5.13
CA GLN A 419 -15.11 -7.67 5.91
C GLN A 419 -16.57 -7.65 6.38
N ALA A 420 -17.04 -6.53 6.93
CA ALA A 420 -18.42 -6.41 7.42
C ALA A 420 -19.44 -6.58 6.28
N LEU A 421 -19.10 -6.17 5.07
CA LEU A 421 -19.89 -6.38 3.87
C LEU A 421 -19.78 -7.80 3.31
N GLY A 422 -18.88 -8.65 3.81
CA GLY A 422 -18.61 -9.99 3.26
C GLY A 422 -18.07 -9.94 1.83
N ALA A 423 -17.31 -8.88 1.50
CA ALA A 423 -16.74 -8.62 0.18
C ALA A 423 -15.20 -8.66 0.24
N ASP A 424 -14.63 -9.62 0.97
CA ASP A 424 -13.20 -9.77 1.25
C ASP A 424 -12.61 -11.08 0.73
N ASP A 425 -13.22 -11.63 -0.31
CA ASP A 425 -12.73 -12.83 -0.99
C ASP A 425 -11.45 -12.55 -1.82
N ASP A 426 -10.82 -13.60 -2.35
CA ASP A 426 -9.58 -13.48 -3.12
C ASP A 426 -9.72 -12.61 -4.36
N GLU A 427 -10.90 -12.51 -4.93
CA GLU A 427 -11.16 -11.69 -6.11
C GLU A 427 -11.26 -10.21 -5.75
N ALA A 428 -12.02 -9.88 -4.72
CA ALA A 428 -12.13 -8.51 -4.21
C ALA A 428 -10.78 -7.94 -3.72
N LEU A 429 -9.88 -8.83 -3.25
CA LEU A 429 -8.54 -8.48 -2.80
C LEU A 429 -7.47 -8.55 -3.91
N SER A 430 -7.83 -8.94 -5.14
CA SER A 430 -6.94 -8.96 -6.29
C SER A 430 -6.74 -7.58 -6.90
N ILE A 431 -5.57 -7.35 -7.54
CA ILE A 431 -5.30 -6.12 -8.32
C ILE A 431 -5.67 -6.27 -9.81
N VAL A 432 -6.08 -7.46 -10.21
CA VAL A 432 -6.54 -7.78 -11.56
C VAL A 432 -7.99 -8.23 -11.50
N ALA A 433 -8.85 -7.57 -12.27
CA ALA A 433 -10.23 -8.01 -12.42
C ALA A 433 -10.28 -9.34 -13.20
N LYS A 434 -11.31 -10.16 -12.98
CA LYS A 434 -11.64 -11.24 -13.91
C LYS A 434 -12.02 -10.65 -15.26
N ASP A 435 -11.44 -11.21 -16.33
CA ASP A 435 -11.85 -10.93 -17.71
C ASP A 435 -13.28 -11.41 -17.95
#